data_53fc9c1106a553127832218b8517510b
#
_entry.id   53fc9c1106a553127832218b8517510b
#
_cell.length_a   1.000
_cell.length_b   1.000
_cell.length_c   1.000
_cell.angle_alpha   90.00
_cell.angle_beta   90.00
_cell.angle_gamma   90.00
#
_symmetry.space_group_name_H-M   'P 1'
#
loop_
_entity.id
_entity.type
_entity.pdbx_description
1 polymer ?
#
loop_
_entity_poly.entity_id
_entity_poly.type
_entity_poly.pdbx_seq_one_letter_code
_entity_poly.pdbx_strand_id
1 'polypeptide(L)'
;ERKNWNLLFAGLAFWGMDWFNEIWNGLIFHFNAYAPVWGAPGKTAYLILIGLNIEICFMFAVAGISFGKLLPADKKLRIMGIPNRLLLAVINSVFCVFVEVLLNRVGALTWDYAWWGAKAPWLIFLIGYLPFFLVSFWVHDMDSVRKKVLTVGTILGVDLAALLIFGAFLQWI
;
A
#
# COMPACT_ATOMS: atom_id res chain seq x y z
N GLU A 1 12.28 -18.40 -11.86
CA GLU A 1 10.98 -17.88 -11.39
C GLU A 1 9.98 -17.69 -12.55
N ARG A 2 9.96 -18.64 -13.44
CA ARG A 2 9.20 -18.54 -14.70
C ARG A 2 7.69 -18.56 -14.42
N LYS A 3 6.98 -17.50 -14.82
CA LYS A 3 5.51 -17.40 -14.83
C LYS A 3 4.82 -17.64 -13.48
N ASN A 4 5.33 -17.05 -12.40
CA ASN A 4 4.62 -17.09 -11.11
C ASN A 4 3.52 -16.02 -11.06
N TRP A 5 2.35 -16.38 -11.61
CA TRP A 5 1.18 -15.50 -11.61
C TRP A 5 0.72 -15.09 -10.20
N ASN A 6 0.96 -15.94 -9.19
CA ASN A 6 0.57 -15.62 -7.81
C ASN A 6 1.34 -14.40 -7.30
N LEU A 7 2.66 -14.36 -7.54
CA LEU A 7 3.49 -13.22 -7.14
C LEU A 7 3.17 -11.95 -7.93
N LEU A 8 2.93 -12.08 -9.24
CA LEU A 8 2.57 -10.93 -10.06
C LEU A 8 1.28 -10.27 -9.57
N PHE A 9 0.20 -11.06 -9.40
CA PHE A 9 -1.07 -10.50 -8.96
C PHE A 9 -1.05 -10.04 -7.51
N ALA A 10 -0.30 -10.69 -6.62
CA ALA A 10 -0.09 -10.21 -5.26
C ALA A 10 0.63 -8.85 -5.25
N GLY A 11 1.68 -8.69 -6.07
CA GLY A 11 2.38 -7.43 -6.23
C GLY A 11 1.48 -6.31 -6.77
N LEU A 12 0.70 -6.61 -7.82
CA LEU A 12 -0.26 -5.65 -8.38
C LEU A 12 -1.38 -5.28 -7.39
N ALA A 13 -1.85 -6.24 -6.58
CA ALA A 13 -2.82 -5.95 -5.53
C ALA A 13 -2.25 -5.04 -4.44
N PHE A 14 -1.02 -5.30 -4.01
CA PHE A 14 -0.31 -4.47 -3.03
C PHE A 14 -0.11 -3.04 -3.55
N TRP A 15 0.33 -2.92 -4.79
CA TRP A 15 0.51 -1.65 -5.47
C TRP A 15 -0.81 -0.89 -5.68
N GLY A 16 -1.89 -1.57 -6.03
CA GLY A 16 -3.22 -0.95 -6.13
C GLY A 16 -3.72 -0.43 -4.78
N MET A 17 -3.48 -1.15 -3.69
CA MET A 17 -3.82 -0.66 -2.34
C MET A 17 -3.05 0.59 -1.95
N ASP A 18 -1.81 0.74 -2.43
CA ASP A 18 -1.02 1.97 -2.27
C ASP A 18 -1.68 3.14 -3.02
N TRP A 19 -2.03 2.96 -4.30
CA TRP A 19 -2.76 3.98 -5.06
C TRP A 19 -4.08 4.38 -4.41
N PHE A 20 -4.83 3.42 -3.90
CA PHE A 20 -6.05 3.70 -3.16
C PHE A 20 -5.80 4.61 -1.96
N ASN A 21 -4.74 4.33 -1.18
CA ASN A 21 -4.36 5.15 -0.04
C ASN A 21 -3.92 6.55 -0.46
N GLU A 22 -3.17 6.69 -1.53
CA GLU A 22 -2.72 8.00 -2.02
C GLU A 22 -3.88 8.86 -2.52
N ILE A 23 -4.88 8.24 -3.15
CA ILE A 23 -6.08 8.94 -3.62
C ILE A 23 -6.87 9.51 -2.43
N TRP A 24 -7.15 8.71 -1.39
CA TRP A 24 -7.88 9.23 -0.24
C TRP A 24 -7.05 10.22 0.58
N ASN A 25 -5.73 10.11 0.62
CA ASN A 25 -4.84 11.10 1.21
C ASN A 25 -4.99 12.46 0.52
N GLY A 26 -4.98 12.47 -0.82
CA GLY A 26 -5.24 13.68 -1.62
C GLY A 26 -6.64 14.26 -1.38
N LEU A 27 -7.67 13.41 -1.30
CA LEU A 27 -9.04 13.85 -1.00
C LEU A 27 -9.16 14.45 0.40
N ILE A 28 -8.52 13.88 1.43
CA ILE A 28 -8.48 14.47 2.76
C ILE A 28 -7.85 15.86 2.70
N PHE A 29 -6.73 16.02 1.99
CA PHE A 29 -6.09 17.32 1.82
C PHE A 29 -7.02 18.34 1.14
N HIS A 30 -7.72 17.92 0.09
CA HIS A 30 -8.67 18.78 -0.61
C HIS A 30 -9.81 19.25 0.32
N PHE A 31 -10.44 18.35 1.06
CA PHE A 31 -11.64 18.69 1.84
C PHE A 31 -11.34 19.43 3.15
N ASN A 32 -10.18 19.23 3.77
CA ASN A 32 -9.84 19.92 5.00
C ASN A 32 -9.05 21.21 4.77
N ALA A 33 -8.47 21.40 3.59
CA ALA A 33 -7.65 22.55 3.21
C ALA A 33 -6.53 22.90 4.22
N TYR A 34 -6.09 21.90 5.01
CA TYR A 34 -5.05 22.06 6.03
C TYR A 34 -3.76 21.34 5.62
N ALA A 35 -3.79 20.01 5.61
CA ALA A 35 -2.64 19.18 5.25
C ALA A 35 -3.08 17.81 4.71
N PRO A 36 -2.28 17.14 3.90
CA PRO A 36 -2.44 15.71 3.63
C PRO A 36 -2.13 14.91 4.91
N VAL A 37 -2.59 13.68 4.98
CA VAL A 37 -2.27 12.78 6.12
C VAL A 37 -0.78 12.46 6.14
N TRP A 38 -0.19 12.27 4.93
CA TRP A 38 1.26 12.21 4.71
C TRP A 38 1.63 12.94 3.41
N GLY A 39 2.85 13.43 3.38
CA GLY A 39 3.43 14.07 2.22
C GLY A 39 4.83 13.55 1.92
N ALA A 40 5.25 13.62 0.66
CA ALA A 40 6.58 13.25 0.21
C ALA A 40 7.32 14.49 -0.36
N PRO A 41 7.79 15.43 0.50
CA PRO A 41 8.34 16.72 0.07
C PRO A 41 9.78 16.62 -0.46
N GLY A 42 10.39 15.44 -0.44
CA GLY A 42 11.77 15.23 -0.87
C GLY A 42 11.98 15.54 -2.35
N LYS A 43 13.26 15.71 -2.74
CA LYS A 43 13.63 15.84 -4.15
C LYS A 43 13.26 14.55 -4.87
N THR A 44 12.49 14.67 -5.96
CA THR A 44 12.03 13.55 -6.79
C THR A 44 12.15 13.91 -8.26
N ALA A 45 12.27 12.90 -9.11
CA ALA A 45 12.20 13.07 -10.55
C ALA A 45 10.79 13.47 -11.01
N TYR A 46 9.74 12.99 -10.35
CA TYR A 46 8.36 13.30 -10.66
C TYR A 46 7.43 13.06 -9.45
N LEU A 47 6.72 14.10 -9.03
CA LEU A 47 5.65 14.02 -8.04
C LEU A 47 4.36 13.62 -8.75
N ILE A 48 3.74 12.51 -8.34
CA ILE A 48 2.52 11.98 -8.96
C ILE A 48 1.30 12.50 -8.20
N LEU A 49 1.25 12.28 -6.89
CA LEU A 49 0.24 12.80 -5.96
C LEU A 49 0.97 13.37 -4.73
N ILE A 50 0.26 14.05 -3.85
CA ILE A 50 0.85 14.76 -2.70
C ILE A 50 1.73 13.88 -1.80
N GLY A 51 1.40 12.61 -1.64
CA GLY A 51 2.17 11.62 -0.88
C GLY A 51 2.96 10.63 -1.75
N LEU A 52 2.79 10.68 -3.08
CA LEU A 52 3.31 9.67 -4.01
C LEU A 52 4.22 10.31 -5.05
N ASN A 53 5.50 10.00 -4.97
CA ASN A 53 6.45 10.27 -6.04
C ASN A 53 6.78 9.00 -6.85
N ILE A 54 7.49 9.15 -7.94
CA ILE A 54 7.80 8.04 -8.85
C ILE A 54 8.65 6.95 -8.15
N GLU A 55 9.54 7.34 -7.25
CA GLU A 55 10.40 6.42 -6.50
C GLU A 55 9.57 5.57 -5.54
N ILE A 56 8.64 6.18 -4.80
CA ILE A 56 7.71 5.49 -3.88
C ILE A 56 6.81 4.55 -4.69
N CYS A 57 6.26 5.01 -5.81
CA CYS A 57 5.41 4.20 -6.67
C CYS A 57 6.11 2.90 -7.11
N PHE A 58 7.36 2.99 -7.59
CA PHE A 58 8.14 1.80 -7.95
C PHE A 58 8.53 0.95 -6.74
N MET A 59 8.83 1.57 -5.61
CA MET A 59 9.13 0.86 -4.37
C MET A 59 7.96 -0.06 -3.97
N PHE A 60 6.72 0.43 -3.99
CA PHE A 60 5.54 -0.37 -3.65
C PHE A 60 5.28 -1.48 -4.68
N ALA A 61 5.48 -1.23 -5.97
CA ALA A 61 5.37 -2.25 -7.00
C ALA A 61 6.34 -3.42 -6.78
N VAL A 62 7.60 -3.12 -6.40
CA VAL A 62 8.62 -4.13 -6.10
C VAL A 62 8.38 -4.79 -4.74
N ALA A 63 7.97 -4.00 -3.73
CA ALA A 63 7.74 -4.48 -2.36
C ALA A 63 6.66 -5.57 -2.31
N GLY A 64 5.54 -5.40 -3.01
CA GLY A 64 4.46 -6.37 -3.05
C GLY A 64 4.91 -7.75 -3.57
N ILE A 65 5.77 -7.78 -4.60
CA ILE A 65 6.37 -9.01 -5.11
C ILE A 65 7.36 -9.61 -4.08
N SER A 66 8.19 -8.76 -3.49
CA SER A 66 9.24 -9.18 -2.54
C SER A 66 8.64 -9.80 -1.28
N PHE A 67 7.64 -9.17 -0.69
CA PHE A 67 6.92 -9.71 0.46
C PHE A 67 6.12 -10.98 0.13
N GLY A 68 5.56 -11.06 -1.09
CA GLY A 68 4.89 -12.26 -1.57
C GLY A 68 5.82 -13.48 -1.64
N LYS A 69 7.12 -13.29 -1.91
CA LYS A 69 8.12 -14.37 -1.90
C LYS A 69 8.43 -14.92 -0.51
N LEU A 70 8.14 -14.18 0.55
CA LEU A 70 8.35 -14.64 1.93
C LEU A 70 7.25 -15.60 2.41
N LEU A 71 6.17 -15.75 1.64
CA LEU A 71 5.05 -16.61 2.02
C LEU A 71 5.46 -18.09 1.99
N PRO A 72 5.25 -18.85 3.08
CA PRO A 72 5.38 -20.30 3.07
C PRO A 72 4.48 -20.95 2.01
N ALA A 73 4.96 -22.01 1.37
CA ALA A 73 4.19 -22.77 0.38
C ALA A 73 2.90 -23.36 0.98
N ASP A 74 2.96 -23.82 2.21
CA ASP A 74 1.79 -24.33 2.93
C ASP A 74 0.96 -23.16 3.49
N LYS A 75 -0.19 -22.92 2.87
CA LYS A 75 -1.17 -21.90 3.29
C LYS A 75 -1.74 -22.17 4.69
N LYS A 76 -1.79 -23.44 5.14
CA LYS A 76 -2.38 -23.87 6.42
C LYS A 76 -1.38 -23.88 7.56
N LEU A 77 -0.10 -23.71 7.28
CA LEU A 77 0.95 -23.66 8.29
C LEU A 77 0.61 -22.63 9.36
N ARG A 78 0.64 -23.03 10.61
CA ARG A 78 0.54 -22.13 11.77
C ARG A 78 1.90 -21.98 12.43
N ILE A 79 2.26 -20.77 12.74
CA ILE A 79 3.49 -20.42 13.46
C ILE A 79 3.05 -19.89 14.82
N MET A 80 3.46 -20.55 15.89
CA MET A 80 3.01 -20.25 17.28
C MET A 80 1.48 -20.21 17.41
N GLY A 81 0.76 -21.08 16.69
CA GLY A 81 -0.69 -21.15 16.71
C GLY A 81 -1.41 -20.13 15.82
N ILE A 82 -0.70 -19.16 15.23
CA ILE A 82 -1.25 -18.10 14.37
C ILE A 82 -1.13 -18.53 12.89
N PRO A 83 -2.18 -18.31 12.06
CA PRO A 83 -2.06 -18.54 10.63
C PRO A 83 -0.90 -17.72 10.04
N ASN A 84 -0.04 -18.37 9.24
CA ASN A 84 1.18 -17.71 8.74
C ASN A 84 0.90 -16.45 7.91
N ARG A 85 -0.21 -16.41 7.17
CA ARG A 85 -0.60 -15.21 6.37
C ARG A 85 -0.87 -14.00 7.27
N LEU A 86 -1.61 -14.22 8.35
CA LEU A 86 -1.90 -13.16 9.32
C LEU A 86 -0.64 -12.72 10.05
N LEU A 87 0.17 -13.68 10.53
CA LEU A 87 1.42 -13.38 11.23
C LEU A 87 2.37 -12.57 10.35
N LEU A 88 2.57 -12.98 9.09
CA LEU A 88 3.43 -12.27 8.16
C LEU A 88 2.86 -10.91 7.76
N ALA A 89 1.53 -10.78 7.61
CA ALA A 89 0.91 -9.48 7.37
C ALA A 89 1.20 -8.51 8.52
N VAL A 90 1.04 -8.96 9.77
CA VAL A 90 1.34 -8.15 10.96
C VAL A 90 2.82 -7.77 11.03
N ILE A 91 3.73 -8.75 10.90
CA ILE A 91 5.18 -8.51 10.99
C ILE A 91 5.64 -7.52 9.90
N ASN A 92 5.21 -7.74 8.66
CA ASN A 92 5.59 -6.88 7.55
C ASN A 92 5.00 -5.49 7.68
N SER A 93 3.76 -5.37 8.18
CA SER A 93 3.15 -4.06 8.46
C SER A 93 3.92 -3.28 9.54
N VAL A 94 4.30 -3.95 10.63
CA VAL A 94 5.14 -3.35 11.67
C VAL A 94 6.49 -2.89 11.11
N PHE A 95 7.10 -3.72 10.24
CA PHE A 95 8.34 -3.35 9.55
C PHE A 95 8.16 -2.11 8.67
N CYS A 96 7.08 -2.03 7.88
CA CYS A 96 6.80 -0.86 7.05
C CYS A 96 6.56 0.40 7.88
N VAL A 97 5.80 0.31 8.97
CA VAL A 97 5.62 1.44 9.92
C VAL A 97 6.96 1.90 10.48
N PHE A 98 7.82 0.96 10.86
CA PHE A 98 9.16 1.31 11.36
C PHE A 98 9.98 2.06 10.29
N VAL A 99 9.99 1.57 9.04
CA VAL A 99 10.67 2.25 7.92
C VAL A 99 10.08 3.65 7.71
N GLU A 100 8.76 3.80 7.73
CA GLU A 100 8.09 5.09 7.55
C GLU A 100 8.46 6.09 8.66
N VAL A 101 8.57 5.62 9.92
CA VAL A 101 9.08 6.45 11.03
C VAL A 101 10.51 6.93 10.77
N LEU A 102 11.37 6.07 10.21
CA LEU A 102 12.74 6.48 9.84
C LEU A 102 12.74 7.51 8.71
N LEU A 103 11.92 7.30 7.67
CA LEU A 103 11.78 8.25 6.55
C LEU A 103 11.28 9.61 7.03
N ASN A 104 10.33 9.63 7.97
CA ASN A 104 9.85 10.88 8.57
C ASN A 104 10.98 11.58 9.36
N ARG A 105 11.80 10.85 10.12
CA ARG A 105 12.91 11.43 10.89
C ARG A 105 13.98 12.09 10.01
N VAL A 106 14.19 11.59 8.80
CA VAL A 106 15.15 12.16 7.84
C VAL A 106 14.50 13.20 6.91
N GLY A 107 13.23 13.52 7.10
CA GLY A 107 12.52 14.52 6.31
C GLY A 107 12.11 14.07 4.90
N ALA A 108 12.21 12.77 4.60
CA ALA A 108 11.77 12.22 3.32
C ALA A 108 10.24 12.07 3.23
N LEU A 109 9.57 12.03 4.39
CA LEU A 109 8.14 11.93 4.52
C LEU A 109 7.67 12.84 5.66
N THR A 110 6.50 13.48 5.52
CA THR A 110 5.92 14.39 6.52
C THR A 110 4.58 13.88 7.04
N TRP A 111 4.28 14.25 8.28
CA TRP A 111 3.00 14.01 8.96
C TRP A 111 2.58 15.26 9.71
N ASP A 112 1.38 15.73 9.47
CA ASP A 112 0.88 16.99 10.04
C ASP A 112 -0.22 16.77 11.10
N TYR A 113 -0.68 15.53 11.26
CA TYR A 113 -1.73 15.19 12.24
C TYR A 113 -1.18 14.49 13.47
N ALA A 114 -1.64 14.89 14.67
CA ALA A 114 -1.25 14.26 15.93
C ALA A 114 -1.68 12.78 16.03
N TRP A 115 -2.73 12.39 15.33
CA TRP A 115 -3.26 11.02 15.29
C TRP A 115 -2.61 10.14 14.22
N TRP A 116 -1.74 10.71 13.36
CA TRP A 116 -1.00 9.97 12.32
C TRP A 116 0.47 10.30 12.43
N GLY A 117 1.27 9.38 12.95
CA GLY A 117 2.71 9.60 13.11
C GLY A 117 3.35 8.72 14.17
N ALA A 118 4.61 8.99 14.49
CA ALA A 118 5.41 8.19 15.43
C ALA A 118 4.81 8.03 16.83
N LYS A 119 3.97 8.97 17.28
CA LYS A 119 3.26 8.90 18.56
C LYS A 119 1.95 8.10 18.47
N ALA A 120 1.43 7.89 17.26
CA ALA A 120 0.19 7.17 16.97
C ALA A 120 0.39 6.15 15.84
N PRO A 121 1.39 5.26 15.90
CA PRO A 121 1.77 4.38 14.80
C PRO A 121 0.72 3.30 14.48
N TRP A 122 -0.21 3.05 15.40
CA TRP A 122 -1.26 2.04 15.23
C TRP A 122 -2.22 2.34 14.07
N LEU A 123 -2.48 3.63 13.76
CA LEU A 123 -3.32 3.99 12.62
C LEU A 123 -2.58 3.78 11.29
N ILE A 124 -1.29 4.11 11.23
CA ILE A 124 -0.44 3.79 10.09
C ILE A 124 -0.41 2.28 9.87
N PHE A 125 -0.29 1.50 10.95
CA PHE A 125 -0.35 0.05 10.92
C PHE A 125 -1.71 -0.47 10.42
N LEU A 126 -2.82 -0.03 11.05
CA LEU A 126 -4.15 -0.58 10.82
C LEU A 126 -4.76 -0.16 9.48
N ILE A 127 -4.54 1.07 9.04
CA ILE A 127 -5.16 1.66 7.85
C ILE A 127 -4.13 1.72 6.71
N GLY A 128 -2.89 2.09 7.03
CA GLY A 128 -1.82 2.23 6.04
C GLY A 128 -1.35 0.90 5.47
N TYR A 129 -0.87 -0.03 6.30
CA TYR A 129 -0.13 -1.19 5.81
C TYR A 129 -0.84 -2.54 5.96
N LEU A 130 -1.53 -2.80 7.07
CA LEU A 130 -2.14 -4.11 7.30
C LEU A 130 -3.12 -4.52 6.18
N PRO A 131 -4.01 -3.64 5.68
CA PRO A 131 -4.89 -3.98 4.56
C PRO A 131 -4.13 -4.35 3.28
N PHE A 132 -2.99 -3.71 2.99
CA PHE A 132 -2.16 -4.01 1.81
C PHE A 132 -1.71 -5.47 1.83
N PHE A 133 -1.15 -5.92 2.96
CA PHE A 133 -0.68 -7.27 3.12
C PHE A 133 -1.82 -8.29 3.11
N LEU A 134 -2.93 -7.99 3.79
CA LEU A 134 -4.08 -8.89 3.82
C LEU A 134 -4.66 -9.09 2.42
N VAL A 135 -4.85 -8.02 1.65
CA VAL A 135 -5.37 -8.08 0.27
C VAL A 135 -4.37 -8.78 -0.65
N SER A 136 -3.09 -8.41 -0.59
CA SER A 136 -2.03 -9.01 -1.41
C SER A 136 -1.93 -10.52 -1.18
N PHE A 137 -1.89 -10.96 0.09
CA PHE A 137 -1.78 -12.37 0.44
C PHE A 137 -3.05 -13.16 0.10
N TRP A 138 -4.22 -12.54 0.26
CA TRP A 138 -5.48 -13.13 -0.19
C TRP A 138 -5.49 -13.35 -1.70
N VAL A 139 -5.07 -12.36 -2.48
CA VAL A 139 -4.95 -12.49 -3.94
C VAL A 139 -3.91 -13.53 -4.32
N HIS A 140 -2.74 -13.55 -3.66
CA HIS A 140 -1.71 -14.58 -3.86
C HIS A 140 -2.31 -15.98 -3.74
N ASP A 141 -3.12 -16.21 -2.73
CA ASP A 141 -3.65 -17.52 -2.36
C ASP A 141 -4.91 -17.96 -3.12
N MET A 142 -5.48 -17.11 -3.96
CA MET A 142 -6.60 -17.50 -4.83
C MET A 142 -6.21 -18.65 -5.76
N ASP A 143 -7.10 -19.63 -5.93
CA ASP A 143 -6.84 -20.83 -6.72
C ASP A 143 -6.95 -20.60 -8.24
N SER A 144 -7.66 -19.55 -8.66
CA SER A 144 -7.95 -19.27 -10.06
C SER A 144 -7.32 -17.97 -10.54
N VAL A 145 -6.59 -18.03 -11.65
CA VAL A 145 -6.05 -16.84 -12.33
C VAL A 145 -7.17 -15.86 -12.70
N ARG A 146 -8.35 -16.39 -13.12
CA ARG A 146 -9.51 -15.53 -13.44
C ARG A 146 -9.96 -14.71 -12.22
N LYS A 147 -10.01 -15.32 -11.03
CA LYS A 147 -10.36 -14.58 -9.80
C LYS A 147 -9.31 -13.51 -9.50
N LYS A 148 -8.02 -13.83 -9.65
CA LYS A 148 -6.93 -12.84 -9.47
C LYS A 148 -7.07 -11.66 -10.43
N VAL A 149 -7.28 -11.94 -11.71
CA VAL A 149 -7.47 -10.90 -12.74
C VAL A 149 -8.68 -10.03 -12.41
N LEU A 150 -9.80 -10.62 -12.05
CA LEU A 150 -11.02 -9.87 -11.69
C LEU A 150 -10.79 -9.01 -10.45
N THR A 151 -10.21 -9.56 -9.38
CA THR A 151 -9.98 -8.83 -8.14
C THR A 151 -9.00 -7.67 -8.34
N VAL A 152 -7.83 -7.94 -8.95
CA VAL A 152 -6.82 -6.91 -9.21
C VAL A 152 -7.34 -5.89 -10.23
N GLY A 153 -8.04 -6.36 -11.27
CA GLY A 153 -8.67 -5.49 -12.25
C GLY A 153 -9.73 -4.58 -11.63
N THR A 154 -10.47 -5.06 -10.62
CA THR A 154 -11.42 -4.22 -9.87
C THR A 154 -10.69 -3.17 -9.04
N ILE A 155 -9.64 -3.53 -8.29
CA ILE A 155 -8.85 -2.59 -7.49
C ILE A 155 -8.30 -1.49 -8.41
N LEU A 156 -7.52 -1.86 -9.42
CA LEU A 156 -6.90 -0.89 -10.33
C LEU A 156 -7.93 -0.11 -11.17
N GLY A 157 -9.07 -0.72 -11.47
CA GLY A 157 -10.18 -0.06 -12.17
C GLY A 157 -10.85 1.02 -11.30
N VAL A 158 -11.01 0.76 -10.01
CA VAL A 158 -11.50 1.75 -9.04
C VAL A 158 -10.51 2.90 -8.89
N ASP A 159 -9.21 2.58 -8.74
CA ASP A 159 -8.16 3.59 -8.64
C ASP A 159 -8.12 4.47 -9.89
N LEU A 160 -8.13 3.86 -11.09
CA LEU A 160 -8.15 4.59 -12.34
C LEU A 160 -9.39 5.49 -12.47
N ALA A 161 -10.58 4.96 -12.13
CA ALA A 161 -11.80 5.75 -12.16
C ALA A 161 -11.73 6.93 -11.18
N ALA A 162 -11.21 6.72 -9.97
CA ALA A 162 -11.02 7.76 -8.98
C ALA A 162 -10.02 8.83 -9.46
N LEU A 163 -8.89 8.43 -10.05
CA LEU A 163 -7.90 9.37 -10.63
C LEU A 163 -8.50 10.18 -11.77
N LEU A 164 -9.30 9.57 -12.64
CA LEU A 164 -9.98 10.29 -13.72
C LEU A 164 -11.01 11.28 -13.17
N ILE A 165 -11.82 10.88 -12.19
CA ILE A 165 -12.85 11.72 -11.61
C ILE A 165 -12.22 12.83 -10.76
N PHE A 166 -11.41 12.49 -9.77
CA PHE A 166 -10.91 13.45 -8.79
C PHE A 166 -9.65 14.18 -9.25
N GLY A 167 -8.79 13.52 -10.03
CA GLY A 167 -7.57 14.13 -10.54
C GLY A 167 -7.84 14.91 -11.85
N ALA A 168 -8.26 14.21 -12.92
CA ALA A 168 -8.36 14.83 -14.23
C ALA A 168 -9.60 15.72 -14.39
N PHE A 169 -10.77 15.29 -13.90
CA PHE A 169 -12.02 16.03 -14.13
C PHE A 169 -12.31 17.09 -13.06
N LEU A 170 -12.24 16.73 -11.78
CA LEU A 170 -12.54 17.65 -10.67
C LEU A 170 -11.31 18.42 -10.17
N GLN A 171 -10.11 17.95 -10.47
CA GLN A 171 -8.84 18.55 -10.02
C GLN A 171 -8.75 18.71 -8.48
N TRP A 172 -9.24 17.72 -7.74
CA TRP A 172 -9.20 17.71 -6.29
C TRP A 172 -7.91 17.08 -5.73
N ILE A 173 -7.23 16.26 -6.53
CA ILE A 173 -5.98 15.53 -6.14
C ILE A 173 -4.93 15.67 -7.24
#